data_cddd4aabb6ffbe397c3063e1d869baaf
#
_entry.id   cddd4aabb6ffbe397c3063e1d869baaf
#
_cell.length_a   1.000
_cell.length_b   1.000
_cell.length_c   1.000
_cell.angle_alpha   90.00
_cell.angle_beta   90.00
_cell.angle_gamma   90.00
#
_symmetry.space_group_name_H-M   'P 1'
#
loop_
_entity.id
_entity.type
_entity.pdbx_description
1 polymer ?
#
loop_
_entity_poly.entity_id
_entity_poly.type
_entity_poly.pdbx_seq_one_letter_code
_entity_poly.pdbx_strand_id
1 'polypeptide(L)'
;MSEKNGARVTAILLAAGKGTRMQSSRRKQFMELGGKTVLQWSFDTLKDSAIVTDLVLVAPPEETEEVWNRYLTENGAAEEAYTAFKGLSEDESSAKDREGKPLAEKGGCDGAASGSFDHACVVAGGAERYNSVFNGIEAIRWPCDYVFIHDGARPLLTEEMLEKLLAAVEQYGAAVAACPSKDTVKIADDRGFVASTPDRARVWNIQTPQCFEYSLVKQAYETVIGEQTHGTAPQQNEKPKITDDAMVVEYATGHPIRLVDTGYRNIKITTPEDLLTAELFLRG
;
A
#
# COMPACT_ATOMS: atom_id res chain seq x y z
N MET A 1 4.76 -2.84 -27.86
CA MET A 1 4.06 -2.23 -26.73
C MET A 1 2.82 -3.09 -26.53
N SER A 2 2.77 -3.87 -25.45
CA SER A 2 1.60 -4.66 -25.08
C SER A 2 0.50 -3.64 -24.68
N GLU A 3 -0.68 -3.70 -25.31
CA GLU A 3 -1.85 -2.97 -24.82
C GLU A 3 -2.11 -3.48 -23.40
N LYS A 4 -1.91 -2.62 -22.39
CA LYS A 4 -2.28 -2.92 -21.02
C LYS A 4 -3.80 -3.16 -20.99
N ASN A 5 -4.23 -4.18 -20.26
CA ASN A 5 -5.63 -4.57 -20.12
C ASN A 5 -6.49 -3.32 -19.84
N GLY A 6 -7.71 -3.24 -20.36
CA GLY A 6 -8.50 -2.01 -20.39
C GLY A 6 -8.84 -1.37 -19.01
N ALA A 7 -8.55 -2.03 -17.89
CA ALA A 7 -8.72 -1.50 -16.53
C ALA A 7 -7.50 -0.68 -16.09
N ARG A 8 -7.73 0.45 -15.42
CA ARG A 8 -6.67 1.29 -14.86
C ARG A 8 -6.38 0.88 -13.41
N VAL A 9 -5.18 0.39 -13.19
CA VAL A 9 -4.73 -0.12 -11.88
C VAL A 9 -3.62 0.78 -11.33
N THR A 10 -3.89 1.47 -10.23
CA THR A 10 -2.87 2.23 -9.49
C THR A 10 -2.31 1.39 -8.35
N ALA A 11 -1.01 1.14 -8.34
CA ALA A 11 -0.34 0.57 -7.18
C ALA A 11 0.03 1.66 -6.17
N ILE A 12 -0.26 1.43 -4.88
CA ILE A 12 0.25 2.22 -3.76
C ILE A 12 1.32 1.39 -3.06
N LEU A 13 2.60 1.75 -3.27
CA LEU A 13 3.75 1.04 -2.70
C LEU A 13 4.22 1.73 -1.42
N LEU A 14 4.07 1.07 -0.28
CA LEU A 14 4.33 1.64 1.04
C LEU A 14 5.80 1.44 1.47
N ALA A 15 6.54 2.53 1.56
CA ALA A 15 7.94 2.56 2.03
C ALA A 15 8.17 3.41 3.31
N ALA A 16 7.12 4.03 3.89
CA ALA A 16 7.23 4.93 5.04
C ALA A 16 7.45 4.23 6.41
N GLY A 17 7.35 2.90 6.50
CA GLY A 17 7.40 2.16 7.76
C GLY A 17 8.74 2.31 8.51
N LYS A 18 8.68 2.57 9.83
CA LYS A 18 9.88 2.81 10.69
C LYS A 18 10.74 1.55 10.96
N GLY A 19 10.20 0.34 10.78
CA GLY A 19 10.96 -0.91 10.88
C GLY A 19 11.62 -1.20 12.23
N THR A 20 11.03 -0.79 13.34
CA THR A 20 11.59 -0.80 14.70
C THR A 20 12.10 -2.16 15.19
N ARG A 21 11.59 -3.28 14.64
CA ARG A 21 11.99 -4.66 15.00
C ARG A 21 13.30 -5.12 14.37
N MET A 22 13.85 -4.42 13.39
CA MET A 22 15.08 -4.81 12.68
C MET A 22 16.38 -4.49 13.44
N GLN A 23 16.32 -3.76 14.57
CA GLN A 23 17.48 -3.33 15.35
C GLN A 23 18.60 -2.69 14.51
N SER A 24 18.25 -2.07 13.39
CA SER A 24 19.14 -1.41 12.43
C SER A 24 18.85 0.08 12.36
N SER A 25 19.89 0.90 12.13
CA SER A 25 19.74 2.33 11.83
C SER A 25 19.12 2.58 10.45
N ARG A 26 19.22 1.60 9.55
CA ARG A 26 18.64 1.66 8.21
C ARG A 26 17.24 1.06 8.20
N ARG A 27 16.28 1.73 7.54
CA ARG A 27 14.92 1.21 7.38
C ARG A 27 14.95 -0.10 6.57
N LYS A 28 14.15 -1.08 6.96
CA LYS A 28 14.14 -2.44 6.39
C LYS A 28 13.90 -2.49 4.88
N GLN A 29 13.07 -1.60 4.35
CA GLN A 29 12.75 -1.52 2.92
C GLN A 29 13.95 -1.06 2.07
N PHE A 30 14.93 -0.39 2.68
CA PHE A 30 16.16 0.05 2.02
C PHE A 30 17.38 -0.85 2.33
N MET A 31 17.17 -1.95 3.07
CA MET A 31 18.22 -2.96 3.28
C MET A 31 18.49 -3.74 2.00
N GLU A 32 19.71 -4.22 1.85
CA GLU A 32 20.12 -5.03 0.71
C GLU A 32 19.60 -6.45 0.80
N LEU A 33 19.08 -6.96 -0.32
CA LEU A 33 18.61 -8.32 -0.53
C LEU A 33 19.00 -8.76 -1.95
N GLY A 34 19.94 -9.69 -2.08
CA GLY A 34 20.32 -10.23 -3.40
C GLY A 34 20.79 -9.17 -4.42
N GLY A 35 21.54 -8.15 -3.98
CA GLY A 35 22.10 -7.10 -4.83
C GLY A 35 21.16 -5.92 -5.13
N LYS A 36 19.93 -5.94 -4.60
CA LYS A 36 18.97 -4.82 -4.70
C LYS A 36 18.44 -4.49 -3.32
N THR A 37 17.80 -3.32 -3.13
CA THR A 37 17.05 -3.08 -1.90
C THR A 37 15.77 -3.92 -1.85
N VAL A 38 15.29 -4.23 -0.64
CA VAL A 38 13.99 -4.91 -0.43
C VAL A 38 12.87 -4.21 -1.22
N LEU A 39 12.82 -2.88 -1.15
CA LEU A 39 11.83 -2.08 -1.91
C LEU A 39 11.99 -2.21 -3.43
N GLN A 40 13.24 -2.28 -3.92
CA GLN A 40 13.52 -2.35 -5.35
C GLN A 40 12.90 -3.59 -6.01
N TRP A 41 12.87 -4.73 -5.31
CA TRP A 41 12.23 -5.95 -5.81
C TRP A 41 10.74 -5.75 -6.08
N SER A 42 10.02 -5.19 -5.12
CA SER A 42 8.58 -4.90 -5.30
C SER A 42 8.35 -3.83 -6.37
N PHE A 43 9.19 -2.78 -6.39
CA PHE A 43 9.11 -1.72 -7.38
C PHE A 43 9.32 -2.28 -8.81
N ASP A 44 10.35 -3.10 -9.02
CA ASP A 44 10.65 -3.68 -10.33
C ASP A 44 9.49 -4.56 -10.82
N THR A 45 8.91 -5.40 -9.94
CA THR A 45 7.75 -6.21 -10.30
C THR A 45 6.55 -5.36 -10.71
N LEU A 46 6.23 -4.30 -9.97
CA LEU A 46 5.12 -3.41 -10.31
C LEU A 46 5.39 -2.64 -11.60
N LYS A 47 6.62 -2.20 -11.80
CA LYS A 47 7.07 -1.48 -12.98
C LYS A 47 6.97 -2.34 -14.25
N ASP A 48 7.39 -3.59 -14.17
CA ASP A 48 7.44 -4.51 -15.32
C ASP A 48 6.08 -5.22 -15.55
N SER A 49 5.11 -5.00 -14.65
CA SER A 49 3.78 -5.62 -14.73
C SER A 49 2.98 -5.15 -15.94
N ALA A 50 2.29 -6.11 -16.58
CA ALA A 50 1.32 -5.82 -17.63
C ALA A 50 -0.01 -5.26 -17.08
N ILE A 51 -0.23 -5.36 -15.75
CA ILE A 51 -1.48 -5.01 -15.07
C ILE A 51 -1.43 -3.59 -14.51
N VAL A 52 -0.32 -3.24 -13.84
CA VAL A 52 -0.19 -1.94 -13.15
C VAL A 52 0.05 -0.83 -14.15
N THR A 53 -0.87 0.13 -14.20
CA THR A 53 -0.78 1.29 -15.11
C THR A 53 -0.12 2.50 -14.44
N ASP A 54 -0.33 2.67 -13.14
CA ASP A 54 0.05 3.88 -12.42
C ASP A 54 0.64 3.53 -11.04
N LEU A 55 1.49 4.41 -10.49
CA LEU A 55 2.17 4.18 -9.21
C LEU A 55 2.10 5.40 -8.28
N VAL A 56 1.75 5.15 -7.02
CA VAL A 56 2.00 6.06 -5.90
C VAL A 56 2.99 5.41 -4.95
N LEU A 57 4.17 6.01 -4.78
CA LEU A 57 5.18 5.54 -3.83
C LEU A 57 5.10 6.36 -2.54
N VAL A 58 4.79 5.72 -1.42
CA VAL A 58 4.65 6.40 -0.13
C VAL A 58 5.94 6.27 0.65
N ALA A 59 6.68 7.37 0.79
CA ALA A 59 8.00 7.43 1.41
C ALA A 59 7.97 8.10 2.79
N PRO A 60 9.01 7.92 3.63
CA PRO A 60 9.17 8.74 4.82
C PRO A 60 9.22 10.22 4.45
N PRO A 61 8.59 11.13 5.21
CA PRO A 61 8.55 12.55 4.86
C PRO A 61 9.93 13.16 4.57
N GLU A 62 10.94 12.75 5.34
CA GLU A 62 12.32 13.20 5.21
C GLU A 62 13.11 12.59 4.05
N GLU A 63 12.59 11.54 3.41
CA GLU A 63 13.28 10.77 2.36
C GLU A 63 12.56 10.85 1.00
N THR A 64 11.49 11.66 0.88
CA THR A 64 10.67 11.72 -0.34
C THR A 64 11.47 12.12 -1.59
N GLU A 65 12.40 13.06 -1.47
CA GLU A 65 13.26 13.52 -2.57
C GLU A 65 14.27 12.44 -3.00
N GLU A 66 14.90 11.76 -2.03
CA GLU A 66 15.82 10.65 -2.31
C GLU A 66 15.10 9.51 -3.01
N VAL A 67 13.90 9.16 -2.50
CA VAL A 67 13.07 8.11 -3.07
C VAL A 67 12.60 8.47 -4.48
N TRP A 68 12.18 9.73 -4.70
CA TRP A 68 11.84 10.22 -6.04
C TRP A 68 13.00 10.03 -7.01
N ASN A 69 14.16 10.58 -6.69
CA ASN A 69 15.34 10.54 -7.56
C ASN A 69 15.74 9.10 -7.89
N ARG A 70 15.76 8.23 -6.88
CA ARG A 70 16.19 6.84 -7.03
C ARG A 70 15.23 5.98 -7.84
N TYR A 71 13.92 6.11 -7.63
CA TYR A 71 12.94 5.18 -8.20
C TYR A 71 12.20 5.74 -9.42
N LEU A 72 11.97 7.02 -9.50
CA LEU A 72 11.19 7.61 -10.58
C LEU A 72 12.06 8.36 -11.60
N THR A 73 12.99 9.22 -11.21
CA THR A 73 13.82 9.97 -12.15
C THR A 73 14.70 9.05 -12.99
N GLU A 74 15.36 8.05 -12.40
CA GLU A 74 16.15 7.05 -13.13
C GLU A 74 15.31 6.22 -14.10
N ASN A 75 13.99 6.17 -13.92
CA ASN A 75 13.04 5.50 -14.78
C ASN A 75 12.25 6.44 -15.70
N GLY A 76 12.68 7.69 -15.86
CA GLY A 76 12.19 8.61 -16.88
C GLY A 76 11.04 9.53 -16.46
N ALA A 77 10.70 9.62 -15.16
CA ALA A 77 9.73 10.61 -14.68
C ALA A 77 10.27 12.03 -14.82
N ALA A 78 9.45 12.95 -15.30
CA ALA A 78 9.85 14.35 -15.50
C ALA A 78 9.99 15.08 -14.15
N GLU A 79 11.05 15.89 -14.00
CA GLU A 79 11.33 16.71 -12.81
C GLU A 79 10.18 17.69 -12.48
N GLU A 80 9.42 18.09 -13.48
CA GLU A 80 8.23 18.95 -13.35
C GLU A 80 7.12 18.30 -12.48
N ALA A 81 6.97 16.98 -12.54
CA ALA A 81 6.00 16.24 -11.73
C ALA A 81 6.36 16.26 -10.23
N TYR A 82 7.67 16.27 -9.89
CA TYR A 82 8.14 16.39 -8.51
C TYR A 82 7.93 17.80 -7.95
N THR A 83 8.18 18.84 -8.75
CA THR A 83 8.03 20.25 -8.34
C THR A 83 6.54 20.57 -8.07
N ALA A 84 5.63 20.05 -8.88
CA ALA A 84 4.19 20.17 -8.64
C ALA A 84 3.77 19.55 -7.29
N PHE A 85 4.38 18.42 -6.90
CA PHE A 85 4.14 17.75 -5.62
C PHE A 85 4.70 18.52 -4.41
N LYS A 86 5.91 19.09 -4.52
CA LYS A 86 6.53 19.89 -3.44
C LYS A 86 5.65 21.08 -3.03
N GLY A 87 4.93 21.68 -3.98
CA GLY A 87 3.98 22.77 -3.74
C GLY A 87 2.73 22.34 -2.91
N LEU A 88 2.41 21.05 -2.87
CA LEU A 88 1.28 20.51 -2.09
C LEU A 88 1.64 20.21 -0.63
N SER A 89 2.92 19.97 -0.31
CA SER A 89 3.36 19.51 1.02
C SER A 89 3.64 20.64 2.03
N GLU A 90 3.84 21.87 1.56
CA GLU A 90 4.28 22.98 2.43
C GLU A 90 3.17 23.88 2.99
N ASP A 91 1.90 23.77 2.51
CA ASP A 91 0.88 24.80 2.85
C ASP A 91 -0.57 24.35 3.07
N GLU A 92 -0.89 23.08 3.24
CA GLU A 92 -2.30 22.64 3.23
C GLU A 92 -2.95 22.27 4.57
N SER A 93 -2.69 22.98 5.65
CA SER A 93 -3.66 22.97 6.75
C SER A 93 -4.64 24.17 6.72
N SER A 94 -4.51 25.13 5.80
CA SER A 94 -5.38 26.33 5.78
C SER A 94 -5.37 27.24 4.54
N ALA A 95 -4.86 26.85 3.38
CA ALA A 95 -4.77 27.75 2.23
C ALA A 95 -6.04 27.78 1.38
N LYS A 96 -6.86 28.81 1.59
CA LYS A 96 -7.81 29.33 0.59
C LYS A 96 -7.14 30.49 -0.14
N ASP A 97 -7.32 30.55 -1.48
CA ASP A 97 -6.89 31.73 -2.24
C ASP A 97 -7.64 33.00 -1.79
N ARG A 98 -7.21 34.17 -2.30
CA ARG A 98 -7.84 35.46 -1.97
C ARG A 98 -9.32 35.56 -2.34
N GLU A 99 -9.87 34.55 -3.04
CA GLU A 99 -11.26 34.47 -3.48
C GLU A 99 -12.04 33.34 -2.79
N GLY A 100 -11.45 32.65 -1.80
CA GLY A 100 -12.10 31.60 -1.01
C GLY A 100 -12.23 30.23 -1.70
N LYS A 101 -11.54 30.03 -2.81
CA LYS A 101 -11.55 28.77 -3.57
C LYS A 101 -10.44 27.83 -3.07
N PRO A 102 -10.70 26.52 -2.91
CA PRO A 102 -9.65 25.58 -2.48
C PRO A 102 -8.50 25.57 -3.50
N LEU A 103 -7.25 25.73 -3.02
CA LEU A 103 -6.05 25.67 -3.86
C LEU A 103 -5.75 24.28 -4.46
N ALA A 104 -6.57 23.29 -4.16
CA ALA A 104 -6.48 21.90 -4.64
C ALA A 104 -6.61 21.71 -6.17
N GLU A 105 -6.89 22.76 -6.95
CA GLU A 105 -7.02 22.66 -8.42
C GLU A 105 -5.71 22.88 -9.21
N LYS A 106 -4.55 23.10 -8.56
CA LYS A 106 -3.30 23.49 -9.27
C LYS A 106 -2.08 22.64 -9.00
N GLY A 107 -2.20 21.38 -8.64
CA GLY A 107 -1.05 20.53 -8.34
C GLY A 107 -1.35 19.05 -8.53
N GLY A 108 -1.96 18.66 -9.63
CA GLY A 108 -2.06 17.25 -10.00
C GLY A 108 -0.71 16.71 -10.46
N CYS A 109 -0.42 15.43 -10.17
CA CYS A 109 0.69 14.69 -10.76
C CYS A 109 0.41 14.43 -12.26
N ASP A 110 0.21 15.48 -13.07
CA ASP A 110 -0.14 15.41 -14.49
C ASP A 110 1.08 15.14 -15.39
N GLY A 111 2.23 14.80 -14.79
CA GLY A 111 3.45 14.45 -15.55
C GLY A 111 3.33 13.04 -16.10
N ALA A 112 3.17 12.90 -17.42
CA ALA A 112 3.37 11.63 -18.11
C ALA A 112 4.79 11.13 -17.81
N ALA A 113 4.89 10.02 -17.06
CA ALA A 113 6.17 9.36 -16.87
C ALA A 113 6.56 8.72 -18.21
N SER A 114 7.69 9.14 -18.80
CA SER A 114 8.29 8.45 -19.95
C SER A 114 8.94 7.16 -19.44
N GLY A 115 8.14 6.13 -19.20
CA GLY A 115 8.63 4.90 -18.62
C GLY A 115 7.54 3.81 -18.67
N SER A 116 7.53 2.92 -17.71
CA SER A 116 6.60 1.80 -17.61
C SER A 116 5.25 2.16 -16.96
N PHE A 117 5.13 3.29 -16.27
CA PHE A 117 3.86 3.80 -15.72
C PHE A 117 3.33 4.97 -16.55
N ASP A 118 1.99 5.06 -16.69
CA ASP A 118 1.34 6.21 -17.32
C ASP A 118 1.44 7.44 -16.39
N HIS A 119 1.22 7.24 -15.08
CA HIS A 119 1.42 8.26 -14.05
C HIS A 119 2.20 7.67 -12.87
N ALA A 120 3.08 8.47 -12.27
CA ALA A 120 3.77 8.07 -11.05
C ALA A 120 4.05 9.28 -10.16
N CYS A 121 3.93 9.10 -8.83
CA CYS A 121 4.31 10.12 -7.87
C CYS A 121 4.86 9.53 -6.57
N VAL A 122 5.55 10.37 -5.77
CA VAL A 122 5.99 10.05 -4.41
C VAL A 122 5.23 10.96 -3.44
N VAL A 123 4.70 10.38 -2.37
CA VAL A 123 4.02 11.14 -1.31
C VAL A 123 4.60 10.82 0.06
N ALA A 124 4.51 11.77 0.98
CA ALA A 124 4.91 11.56 2.36
C ALA A 124 3.97 10.61 3.08
N GLY A 125 4.51 9.67 3.86
CA GLY A 125 3.75 8.84 4.76
C GLY A 125 3.20 9.63 5.95
N GLY A 126 2.12 9.12 6.54
CA GLY A 126 1.50 9.68 7.75
C GLY A 126 2.00 9.05 9.05
N ALA A 127 1.36 9.42 10.17
CA ALA A 127 1.73 8.98 11.51
C ALA A 127 1.61 7.45 11.67
N GLU A 128 0.53 6.88 11.15
CA GLU A 128 0.24 5.46 11.16
C GLU A 128 0.18 4.91 9.72
N ARG A 129 0.16 3.55 9.59
CA ARG A 129 0.12 2.91 8.26
C ARG A 129 -1.11 3.35 7.46
N TYR A 130 -2.30 3.39 8.08
CA TYR A 130 -3.52 3.78 7.39
C TYR A 130 -3.52 5.26 6.96
N ASN A 131 -2.87 6.17 7.71
CA ASN A 131 -2.67 7.56 7.26
C ASN A 131 -1.76 7.63 6.03
N SER A 132 -0.73 6.79 5.99
CA SER A 132 0.16 6.68 4.83
C SER A 132 -0.58 6.19 3.58
N VAL A 133 -1.48 5.21 3.73
CA VAL A 133 -2.34 4.73 2.64
C VAL A 133 -3.32 5.82 2.20
N PHE A 134 -3.94 6.52 3.13
CA PHE A 134 -4.85 7.62 2.82
C PHE A 134 -4.16 8.73 2.00
N ASN A 135 -2.95 9.13 2.39
CA ASN A 135 -2.15 10.08 1.62
C ASN A 135 -1.89 9.57 0.19
N GLY A 136 -1.65 8.26 0.05
CA GLY A 136 -1.50 7.62 -1.26
C GLY A 136 -2.77 7.64 -2.11
N ILE A 137 -3.94 7.36 -1.51
CA ILE A 137 -5.24 7.41 -2.19
C ILE A 137 -5.56 8.84 -2.63
N GLU A 138 -5.34 9.82 -1.75
CA GLU A 138 -5.57 11.24 -2.04
C GLU A 138 -4.64 11.80 -3.14
N ALA A 139 -3.51 11.18 -3.37
CA ALA A 139 -2.57 11.58 -4.44
C ALA A 139 -3.02 11.15 -5.84
N ILE A 140 -3.96 10.21 -5.96
CA ILE A 140 -4.46 9.74 -7.26
C ILE A 140 -5.34 10.83 -7.87
N ARG A 141 -4.85 11.50 -8.93
CA ARG A 141 -5.54 12.55 -9.68
C ARG A 141 -5.90 12.14 -11.11
N TRP A 142 -5.57 10.93 -11.50
CA TRP A 142 -5.84 10.32 -12.79
C TRP A 142 -7.01 9.32 -12.72
N PRO A 143 -7.59 8.91 -13.84
CA PRO A 143 -8.60 7.84 -13.85
C PRO A 143 -8.03 6.55 -13.26
N CYS A 144 -8.75 5.96 -12.31
CA CYS A 144 -8.36 4.75 -11.59
C CYS A 144 -9.58 3.87 -11.34
N ASP A 145 -9.52 2.62 -11.77
CA ASP A 145 -10.58 1.64 -11.51
C ASP A 145 -10.28 0.86 -10.23
N TYR A 146 -9.02 0.41 -10.06
CA TYR A 146 -8.59 -0.41 -8.93
C TYR A 146 -7.32 0.12 -8.28
N VAL A 147 -7.24 0.00 -6.96
CA VAL A 147 -6.06 0.33 -6.16
C VAL A 147 -5.47 -0.93 -5.56
N PHE A 148 -4.16 -1.15 -5.77
CA PHE A 148 -3.40 -2.26 -5.23
C PHE A 148 -2.44 -1.73 -4.16
N ILE A 149 -2.73 -1.95 -2.88
CA ILE A 149 -1.93 -1.46 -1.75
C ILE A 149 -0.92 -2.52 -1.36
N HIS A 150 0.37 -2.23 -1.55
CA HIS A 150 1.45 -3.18 -1.30
C HIS A 150 2.49 -2.67 -0.31
N ASP A 151 2.88 -3.53 0.63
CA ASP A 151 3.97 -3.24 1.55
C ASP A 151 5.32 -3.41 0.84
N GLY A 152 6.10 -2.35 0.69
CA GLY A 152 7.45 -2.38 0.11
C GLY A 152 8.48 -3.21 0.90
N ALA A 153 8.05 -3.84 1.99
CA ALA A 153 8.80 -4.83 2.75
C ALA A 153 8.48 -6.29 2.35
N ARG A 154 7.74 -6.53 1.25
CA ARG A 154 7.45 -7.85 0.69
C ARG A 154 8.08 -7.99 -0.70
N PRO A 155 9.37 -8.32 -0.78
CA PRO A 155 10.13 -8.29 -2.04
C PRO A 155 9.75 -9.37 -3.05
N LEU A 156 8.96 -10.36 -2.66
CA LEU A 156 8.69 -11.56 -3.46
C LEU A 156 7.31 -11.53 -4.13
N LEU A 157 6.83 -10.33 -4.48
CA LEU A 157 5.67 -10.11 -5.32
C LEU A 157 5.94 -10.69 -6.74
N THR A 158 4.94 -11.28 -7.35
CA THR A 158 5.03 -11.83 -8.72
C THR A 158 3.87 -11.38 -9.59
N GLU A 159 4.04 -11.40 -10.92
CA GLU A 159 2.98 -11.09 -11.87
C GLU A 159 1.77 -12.02 -11.70
N GLU A 160 2.00 -13.32 -11.49
CA GLU A 160 0.92 -14.30 -11.25
C GLU A 160 0.03 -13.91 -10.03
N MET A 161 0.64 -13.34 -8.97
CA MET A 161 -0.13 -12.85 -7.82
C MET A 161 -1.00 -11.65 -8.21
N LEU A 162 -0.44 -10.72 -9.00
CA LEU A 162 -1.18 -9.55 -9.49
C LEU A 162 -2.35 -9.96 -10.39
N GLU A 163 -2.15 -10.90 -11.31
CA GLU A 163 -3.21 -11.46 -12.17
C GLU A 163 -4.35 -12.07 -11.37
N LYS A 164 -4.04 -12.92 -10.39
CA LYS A 164 -5.05 -13.54 -9.51
C LYS A 164 -5.83 -12.50 -8.72
N LEU A 165 -5.15 -11.47 -8.24
CA LEU A 165 -5.78 -10.40 -7.46
C LEU A 165 -6.64 -9.50 -8.33
N LEU A 166 -6.20 -9.17 -9.56
CA LEU A 166 -7.00 -8.40 -10.51
C LEU A 166 -8.29 -9.15 -10.85
N ALA A 167 -8.21 -10.41 -11.25
CA ALA A 167 -9.40 -11.21 -11.55
C ALA A 167 -10.38 -11.30 -10.35
N ALA A 168 -9.86 -11.36 -9.12
CA ALA A 168 -10.68 -11.40 -7.93
C ALA A 168 -11.32 -10.04 -7.60
N VAL A 169 -10.58 -8.92 -7.71
CA VAL A 169 -11.14 -7.59 -7.42
C VAL A 169 -12.14 -7.15 -8.48
N GLU A 170 -11.93 -7.50 -9.75
CA GLU A 170 -12.91 -7.27 -10.82
C GLU A 170 -14.23 -7.98 -10.55
N GLN A 171 -14.17 -9.18 -9.97
CA GLN A 171 -15.38 -9.96 -9.68
C GLN A 171 -16.07 -9.56 -8.37
N TYR A 172 -15.30 -9.17 -7.34
CA TYR A 172 -15.82 -9.04 -5.97
C TYR A 172 -15.69 -7.62 -5.39
N GLY A 173 -15.08 -6.67 -6.10
CA GLY A 173 -14.85 -5.29 -5.64
C GLY A 173 -13.75 -5.15 -4.59
N ALA A 174 -13.42 -6.21 -3.86
CA ALA A 174 -12.36 -6.23 -2.85
C ALA A 174 -11.71 -7.62 -2.75
N ALA A 175 -10.37 -7.68 -2.80
CA ALA A 175 -9.60 -8.91 -2.72
C ALA A 175 -8.26 -8.69 -2.03
N VAL A 176 -7.80 -9.64 -1.23
CA VAL A 176 -6.52 -9.54 -0.53
C VAL A 176 -5.68 -10.79 -0.71
N ALA A 177 -4.39 -10.60 -0.90
CA ALA A 177 -3.41 -11.66 -0.88
C ALA A 177 -3.36 -12.30 0.51
N ALA A 178 -3.43 -13.62 0.57
CA ALA A 178 -3.41 -14.36 1.82
C ALA A 178 -2.83 -15.76 1.62
N CYS A 179 -2.54 -16.46 2.70
CA CYS A 179 -2.26 -17.89 2.69
C CYS A 179 -2.91 -18.59 3.90
N PRO A 180 -3.36 -19.87 3.77
CA PRO A 180 -3.88 -20.63 4.88
C PRO A 180 -2.85 -20.76 6.02
N SER A 181 -3.30 -20.70 7.28
CA SER A 181 -2.40 -20.95 8.41
C SER A 181 -1.91 -22.40 8.42
N LYS A 182 -0.60 -22.61 8.54
CA LYS A 182 0.01 -23.94 8.69
C LYS A 182 -0.08 -24.44 10.12
N ASP A 183 -0.07 -23.53 11.08
CA ASP A 183 -0.03 -23.85 12.51
C ASP A 183 -1.41 -23.84 13.14
N THR A 184 -1.54 -24.52 14.27
CA THR A 184 -2.72 -24.39 15.12
C THR A 184 -2.67 -23.05 15.85
N VAL A 185 -3.65 -22.18 15.58
CA VAL A 185 -3.77 -20.87 16.23
C VAL A 185 -4.58 -20.99 17.53
N LYS A 186 -4.13 -20.31 18.58
CA LYS A 186 -4.81 -20.15 19.85
C LYS A 186 -5.15 -18.69 20.09
N ILE A 187 -6.37 -18.41 20.51
CA ILE A 187 -6.75 -17.10 21.05
C ILE A 187 -6.49 -17.15 22.55
N ALA A 188 -5.68 -16.23 23.05
CA ALA A 188 -5.39 -16.10 24.48
C ALA A 188 -6.36 -15.14 25.19
N ASP A 189 -6.61 -15.36 26.48
CA ASP A 189 -7.20 -14.34 27.35
C ASP A 189 -6.13 -13.35 27.86
N ASP A 190 -6.56 -12.30 28.60
CA ASP A 190 -5.66 -11.26 29.13
C ASP A 190 -4.63 -11.80 30.14
N ARG A 191 -4.82 -13.01 30.66
CA ARG A 191 -3.92 -13.70 31.58
C ARG A 191 -2.95 -14.65 30.88
N GLY A 192 -3.05 -14.78 29.53
CA GLY A 192 -2.20 -15.65 28.72
C GLY A 192 -2.66 -17.11 28.65
N PHE A 193 -3.87 -17.46 29.14
CA PHE A 193 -4.45 -18.78 28.96
C PHE A 193 -5.21 -18.88 27.64
N VAL A 194 -5.36 -20.12 27.15
CA VAL A 194 -6.14 -20.38 25.93
C VAL A 194 -7.62 -20.09 26.16
N ALA A 195 -8.17 -19.09 25.48
CA ALA A 195 -9.59 -18.77 25.48
C ALA A 195 -10.34 -19.58 24.41
N SER A 196 -9.76 -19.75 23.21
CA SER A 196 -10.36 -20.54 22.13
C SER A 196 -9.33 -21.05 21.14
N THR A 197 -9.75 -22.01 20.31
CA THR A 197 -8.96 -22.56 19.21
C THR A 197 -9.84 -22.53 17.95
N PRO A 198 -9.59 -21.59 17.02
CA PRO A 198 -10.35 -21.55 15.78
C PRO A 198 -10.03 -22.77 14.90
N ASP A 199 -11.00 -23.16 14.07
CA ASP A 199 -10.76 -24.17 13.05
C ASP A 199 -9.68 -23.67 12.06
N ARG A 200 -8.54 -24.38 12.02
CA ARG A 200 -7.42 -24.03 11.17
C ARG A 200 -7.78 -23.90 9.68
N ALA A 201 -8.72 -24.67 9.20
CA ALA A 201 -9.19 -24.61 7.81
C ALA A 201 -9.79 -23.23 7.45
N ARG A 202 -10.17 -22.43 8.44
CA ARG A 202 -10.78 -21.11 8.29
C ARG A 202 -9.84 -19.98 8.71
N VAL A 203 -8.59 -20.27 9.09
CA VAL A 203 -7.61 -19.27 9.53
C VAL A 203 -6.62 -18.98 8.40
N TRP A 204 -6.54 -17.72 8.02
CA TRP A 204 -5.67 -17.24 6.95
C TRP A 204 -4.73 -16.15 7.46
N ASN A 205 -3.49 -16.16 6.98
CA ASN A 205 -2.52 -15.10 7.23
C ASN A 205 -2.62 -14.09 6.10
N ILE A 206 -2.97 -12.86 6.43
CA ILE A 206 -3.17 -11.80 5.45
C ILE A 206 -1.82 -11.25 5.01
N GLN A 207 -1.71 -11.03 3.72
CA GLN A 207 -0.53 -10.47 3.04
C GLN A 207 -0.91 -9.18 2.31
N THR A 208 -0.03 -8.69 1.45
CA THR A 208 -0.31 -7.66 0.46
C THR A 208 0.24 -8.12 -0.90
N PRO A 209 -0.33 -7.68 -2.04
CA PRO A 209 -1.27 -6.57 -2.21
C PRO A 209 -2.66 -6.81 -1.59
N GLN A 210 -3.28 -5.71 -1.13
CA GLN A 210 -4.70 -5.65 -0.82
C GLN A 210 -5.35 -4.77 -1.89
N CYS A 211 -6.33 -5.30 -2.61
CA CYS A 211 -6.82 -4.76 -3.86
C CYS A 211 -8.30 -4.42 -3.75
N PHE A 212 -8.66 -3.23 -4.18
CA PHE A 212 -10.01 -2.71 -4.04
C PHE A 212 -10.43 -1.92 -5.27
N GLU A 213 -11.72 -1.89 -5.55
CA GLU A 213 -12.31 -0.85 -6.39
C GLU A 213 -11.99 0.53 -5.80
N TYR A 214 -11.54 1.47 -6.64
CA TYR A 214 -11.04 2.78 -6.17
C TYR A 214 -12.10 3.56 -5.39
N SER A 215 -13.33 3.60 -5.88
CA SER A 215 -14.44 4.30 -5.22
C SER A 215 -14.74 3.72 -3.83
N LEU A 216 -14.71 2.39 -3.70
CA LEU A 216 -14.97 1.68 -2.44
C LEU A 216 -13.90 2.01 -1.38
N VAL A 217 -12.62 1.85 -1.73
CA VAL A 217 -11.53 2.08 -0.77
C VAL A 217 -11.41 3.55 -0.39
N LYS A 218 -11.61 4.46 -1.36
CA LYS A 218 -11.60 5.90 -1.10
C LYS A 218 -12.68 6.28 -0.09
N GLN A 219 -13.93 5.89 -0.33
CA GLN A 219 -15.05 6.14 0.59
C GLN A 219 -14.78 5.56 1.99
N ALA A 220 -14.23 4.34 2.06
CA ALA A 220 -13.93 3.71 3.34
C ALA A 220 -12.89 4.49 4.15
N TYR A 221 -11.81 4.94 3.49
CA TYR A 221 -10.78 5.74 4.14
C TYR A 221 -11.26 7.13 4.54
N GLU A 222 -12.01 7.82 3.69
CA GLU A 222 -12.64 9.13 4.02
C GLU A 222 -13.52 9.02 5.26
N THR A 223 -14.32 7.95 5.38
CA THR A 223 -15.16 7.68 6.56
C THR A 223 -14.31 7.51 7.83
N VAL A 224 -13.31 6.64 7.80
CA VAL A 224 -12.46 6.34 8.98
C VAL A 224 -11.65 7.55 9.41
N ILE A 225 -11.06 8.29 8.48
CA ILE A 225 -10.28 9.49 8.78
C ILE A 225 -11.20 10.61 9.28
N GLY A 226 -12.38 10.81 8.67
CA GLY A 226 -13.38 11.79 9.12
C GLY A 226 -13.86 11.55 10.55
N GLU A 227 -14.11 10.31 10.94
CA GLU A 227 -14.47 9.94 12.31
C GLU A 227 -13.36 10.24 13.33
N GLN A 228 -12.09 10.18 12.92
CA GLN A 228 -10.96 10.50 13.80
C GLN A 228 -10.81 12.00 14.04
N THR A 229 -11.07 12.81 13.00
CA THR A 229 -10.91 14.27 13.06
C THR A 229 -12.09 14.96 13.77
N HIS A 230 -13.31 14.44 13.63
CA HIS A 230 -14.51 15.10 14.14
C HIS A 230 -15.03 14.56 15.47
N GLY A 231 -14.39 13.55 16.05
CA GLY A 231 -14.75 13.01 17.37
C GLY A 231 -16.17 12.41 17.47
N THR A 232 -16.83 12.13 16.34
CA THR A 232 -18.22 11.65 16.25
C THR A 232 -18.36 10.13 16.46
N ALA A 233 -17.38 9.50 17.14
CA ALA A 233 -17.47 8.07 17.41
C ALA A 233 -18.67 7.73 18.30
N PRO A 234 -19.44 6.68 17.99
CA PRO A 234 -20.46 6.17 18.88
C PRO A 234 -19.86 5.79 20.24
N GLN A 235 -20.46 6.25 21.34
CA GLN A 235 -19.98 6.11 22.72
C GLN A 235 -19.94 4.67 23.27
N GLN A 236 -20.21 3.61 22.49
CA GLN A 236 -20.45 2.27 23.02
C GLN A 236 -19.57 1.13 22.51
N ASN A 237 -18.64 1.34 21.56
CA ASN A 237 -17.67 0.31 21.22
C ASN A 237 -16.29 0.94 21.07
N GLU A 238 -15.27 0.36 21.71
CA GLU A 238 -13.88 0.67 21.46
C GLU A 238 -13.64 0.57 19.95
N LYS A 239 -13.13 1.66 19.32
CA LYS A 239 -12.78 1.65 17.89
C LYS A 239 -11.83 0.48 17.65
N PRO A 240 -12.11 -0.39 16.67
CA PRO A 240 -11.20 -1.48 16.37
C PRO A 240 -9.83 -0.92 16.00
N LYS A 241 -8.77 -1.51 16.55
CA LYS A 241 -7.40 -1.17 16.15
C LYS A 241 -7.19 -1.63 14.71
N ILE A 242 -7.24 -0.68 13.77
CA ILE A 242 -7.03 -0.94 12.35
C ILE A 242 -5.63 -1.48 12.13
N THR A 243 -5.50 -2.66 11.54
CA THR A 243 -4.25 -3.35 11.30
C THR A 243 -3.89 -3.46 9.82
N ASP A 244 -4.89 -3.44 8.93
CA ASP A 244 -4.72 -3.52 7.48
C ASP A 244 -5.85 -2.78 6.72
N ASP A 245 -5.77 -2.76 5.39
CA ASP A 245 -6.68 -2.00 4.53
C ASP A 245 -8.03 -2.70 4.38
N ALA A 246 -8.05 -4.03 4.42
CA ALA A 246 -9.27 -4.82 4.41
C ALA A 246 -10.15 -4.45 5.62
N MET A 247 -9.55 -4.31 6.78
CA MET A 247 -10.25 -3.94 8.00
C MET A 247 -10.86 -2.53 7.92
N VAL A 248 -10.22 -1.58 7.20
CA VAL A 248 -10.79 -0.26 6.92
C VAL A 248 -12.07 -0.40 6.11
N VAL A 249 -12.03 -1.19 5.02
CA VAL A 249 -13.18 -1.40 4.14
C VAL A 249 -14.29 -2.16 4.86
N GLU A 250 -13.96 -3.24 5.57
CA GLU A 250 -14.95 -4.00 6.36
C GLU A 250 -15.66 -3.12 7.40
N TYR A 251 -14.89 -2.32 8.16
CA TYR A 251 -15.43 -1.46 9.21
C TYR A 251 -16.33 -0.35 8.66
N ALA A 252 -15.86 0.35 7.62
CA ALA A 252 -16.57 1.52 7.10
C ALA A 252 -17.77 1.17 6.22
N THR A 253 -17.74 0.02 5.53
CA THR A 253 -18.73 -0.29 4.48
C THR A 253 -19.46 -1.62 4.69
N GLY A 254 -18.90 -2.54 5.48
CA GLY A 254 -19.41 -3.91 5.59
C GLY A 254 -19.21 -4.75 4.32
N HIS A 255 -18.44 -4.25 3.34
CA HIS A 255 -18.19 -4.95 2.08
C HIS A 255 -17.38 -6.23 2.31
N PRO A 256 -17.79 -7.39 1.74
CA PRO A 256 -17.07 -8.64 1.92
C PRO A 256 -15.73 -8.64 1.18
N ILE A 257 -14.68 -9.15 1.83
CA ILE A 257 -13.32 -9.20 1.28
C ILE A 257 -13.01 -10.61 0.76
N ARG A 258 -12.61 -10.74 -0.50
CA ARG A 258 -12.20 -12.01 -1.08
C ARG A 258 -10.76 -12.35 -0.71
N LEU A 259 -10.54 -13.50 -0.06
CA LEU A 259 -9.20 -14.05 0.18
C LEU A 259 -8.69 -14.75 -1.08
N VAL A 260 -7.47 -14.40 -1.53
CA VAL A 260 -6.80 -14.98 -2.68
C VAL A 260 -5.54 -15.69 -2.20
N ASP A 261 -5.45 -17.00 -2.42
CA ASP A 261 -4.25 -17.77 -2.05
C ASP A 261 -3.08 -17.40 -2.97
N THR A 262 -2.11 -16.70 -2.41
CA THR A 262 -0.86 -16.29 -3.06
C THR A 262 0.34 -17.10 -2.56
N GLY A 263 0.09 -18.15 -1.80
CA GLY A 263 1.12 -19.03 -1.26
C GLY A 263 1.94 -18.43 -0.13
N TYR A 264 3.01 -19.14 0.23
CA TYR A 264 3.80 -18.83 1.43
C TYR A 264 5.09 -18.05 1.15
N ARG A 265 5.45 -17.84 -0.12
CA ARG A 265 6.70 -17.16 -0.49
C ARG A 265 6.62 -15.64 -0.34
N ASN A 266 5.44 -15.06 -0.40
CA ASN A 266 5.23 -13.61 -0.28
C ASN A 266 5.38 -13.11 1.18
N ILE A 267 6.53 -13.40 1.77
CA ILE A 267 6.85 -13.04 3.16
C ILE A 267 7.08 -11.54 3.31
N LYS A 268 6.82 -11.01 4.51
CA LYS A 268 7.14 -9.64 4.90
C LYS A 268 8.44 -9.61 5.67
N ILE A 269 9.44 -8.89 5.19
CA ILE A 269 10.68 -8.66 5.94
C ILE A 269 10.36 -7.87 7.20
N THR A 270 10.59 -8.49 8.35
CA THR A 270 10.23 -7.95 9.66
C THR A 270 11.37 -8.12 10.65
N THR A 271 12.15 -9.19 10.51
CA THR A 271 13.33 -9.54 11.31
C THR A 271 14.52 -9.82 10.40
N PRO A 272 15.76 -9.86 10.93
CA PRO A 272 16.94 -10.21 10.13
C PRO A 272 16.87 -11.61 9.50
N GLU A 273 16.22 -12.58 10.16
CA GLU A 273 16.05 -13.95 9.67
C GLU A 273 15.16 -13.99 8.40
N ASP A 274 14.22 -13.04 8.28
CA ASP A 274 13.37 -12.94 7.10
C ASP A 274 14.18 -12.59 5.84
N LEU A 275 15.27 -11.82 5.97
CA LEU A 275 16.19 -11.52 4.85
C LEU A 275 16.84 -12.80 4.33
N LEU A 276 17.34 -13.66 5.24
CA LEU A 276 17.96 -14.94 4.85
C LEU A 276 16.93 -15.84 4.16
N THR A 277 15.71 -15.88 4.67
CA THR A 277 14.62 -16.65 4.07
C THR A 277 14.27 -16.12 2.69
N ALA A 278 14.18 -14.79 2.53
CA ALA A 278 13.90 -14.16 1.24
C ALA A 278 15.02 -14.44 0.21
N GLU A 279 16.30 -14.40 0.64
CA GLU A 279 17.42 -14.77 -0.24
C GLU A 279 17.34 -16.21 -0.73
N LEU A 280 16.95 -17.15 0.12
CA LEU A 280 16.75 -18.55 -0.29
C LEU A 280 15.63 -18.65 -1.34
N PHE A 281 14.55 -17.92 -1.17
CA PHE A 281 13.45 -17.89 -2.13
C PHE A 281 13.81 -17.23 -3.47
N LEU A 282 14.75 -16.28 -3.48
CA LEU A 282 15.23 -15.65 -4.71
C LEU A 282 16.18 -16.56 -5.52
N ARG A 283 16.84 -17.52 -4.86
CA ARG A 283 17.79 -18.45 -5.53
C ARG A 283 17.12 -19.65 -6.19
N GLY A 284 15.83 -19.90 -5.94
CA GLY A 284 15.10 -21.02 -6.53
C GLY A 284 14.04 -21.64 -5.71
#